data_e2e0d9631738fca1c02c29873f67932b
#
_entry.id   e2e0d9631738fca1c02c29873f67932b
#
_cell.length_a   1.000
_cell.length_b   1.000
_cell.length_c   1.000
_cell.angle_alpha   90.00
_cell.angle_beta   90.00
_cell.angle_gamma   90.00
#
_symmetry.space_group_name_H-M   'P 1'
#
loop_
_entity.id
_entity.type
_entity.pdbx_description
1 polymer ?
#
loop_
_entity_poly.entity_id
_entity_poly.type
_entity_poly.pdbx_seq_one_letter_code
_entity_poly.pdbx_strand_id
1 'polypeptide(L)'
;EAPSVKSKKTAVAAPPASKFSVPRNLRLAGGIALGAVLLIVWFVIISGRRKAEFANRALEQARSAAESGNLPLAASELQKVVTTYSGTDAAQEAVITLNQVRLLNGQQELAAVSLQDFVKSKPDKKYLTPGYGLLGRALENANRPEEAAQAFRAASDNADVDYLRAEYLNDAGRAYVAAGKKDEAIAAYRKIIQDFPESNSKVEAQVRLAELTEGKM
;
A
#
# COMPACT_ATOMS: atom_id res chain seq x y z
N GLU A 1 63.29 -71.38 10.98
CA GLU A 1 62.16 -71.36 10.03
C GLU A 1 60.87 -71.05 10.79
N ALA A 2 60.25 -69.87 10.61
CA ALA A 2 58.97 -69.46 11.21
C ALA A 2 57.90 -69.36 10.11
N PRO A 3 56.73 -69.93 10.28
CA PRO A 3 55.66 -69.88 9.27
C PRO A 3 54.94 -68.56 9.21
N SER A 4 54.84 -68.04 8.00
CA SER A 4 54.10 -66.85 7.63
C SER A 4 52.55 -67.04 7.87
N VAL A 5 51.98 -66.24 8.75
CA VAL A 5 50.51 -66.14 8.98
C VAL A 5 49.89 -65.18 7.95
N LYS A 6 49.19 -65.70 6.94
CA LYS A 6 48.36 -64.94 6.00
C LYS A 6 47.13 -64.47 6.68
N SER A 7 47.07 -63.17 6.95
CA SER A 7 45.81 -62.48 7.41
C SER A 7 44.76 -62.47 6.29
N LYS A 8 43.64 -63.16 6.47
CA LYS A 8 42.44 -63.08 5.63
C LYS A 8 41.70 -61.80 6.01
N LYS A 9 41.74 -60.77 5.16
CA LYS A 9 40.82 -59.64 5.24
C LYS A 9 39.40 -60.10 4.90
N THR A 10 38.55 -60.16 5.93
CA THR A 10 37.13 -60.40 5.76
C THR A 10 36.51 -59.07 5.20
N ALA A 11 36.05 -59.09 3.95
CA ALA A 11 35.34 -58.00 3.35
C ALA A 11 33.94 -57.92 3.99
N VAL A 12 33.67 -56.84 4.72
CA VAL A 12 32.33 -56.52 5.23
C VAL A 12 31.48 -56.08 4.05
N ALA A 13 30.52 -56.92 3.68
CA ALA A 13 29.55 -56.60 2.64
C ALA A 13 28.67 -55.41 3.08
N ALA A 14 28.63 -54.36 2.26
CA ALA A 14 27.74 -53.23 2.48
C ALA A 14 26.30 -53.67 2.48
N PRO A 15 25.43 -53.14 3.39
CA PRO A 15 24.03 -53.51 3.43
C PRO A 15 23.34 -53.16 2.10
N PRO A 16 22.40 -53.97 1.61
CA PRO A 16 21.70 -53.69 0.36
C PRO A 16 20.90 -52.41 0.49
N ALA A 17 21.08 -51.49 -0.44
CA ALA A 17 20.27 -50.29 -0.54
C ALA A 17 18.79 -50.68 -0.65
N SER A 18 18.00 -50.42 0.38
CA SER A 18 16.55 -50.63 0.37
C SER A 18 15.92 -49.74 -0.68
N LYS A 19 15.53 -50.31 -1.81
CA LYS A 19 14.69 -49.61 -2.80
C LYS A 19 13.34 -49.40 -2.19
N PHE A 20 13.09 -48.20 -1.65
CA PHE A 20 11.77 -47.77 -1.20
C PHE A 20 10.86 -47.72 -2.42
N SER A 21 10.13 -48.78 -2.70
CA SER A 21 9.11 -48.80 -3.74
C SER A 21 7.79 -48.33 -3.13
N VAL A 22 7.43 -47.09 -3.46
CA VAL A 22 6.11 -46.51 -3.08
C VAL A 22 5.02 -47.41 -3.69
N PRO A 23 4.09 -47.97 -2.90
CA PRO A 23 3.05 -48.86 -3.40
C PRO A 23 2.17 -48.14 -4.43
N ARG A 24 1.72 -48.87 -5.45
CA ARG A 24 0.97 -48.33 -6.61
C ARG A 24 -0.26 -47.51 -6.17
N ASN A 25 -0.94 -47.95 -5.11
CA ASN A 25 -2.13 -47.26 -4.56
C ASN A 25 -1.76 -45.87 -3.98
N LEU A 26 -0.58 -45.74 -3.36
CA LEU A 26 -0.11 -44.47 -2.81
C LEU A 26 0.29 -43.46 -3.92
N ARG A 27 0.83 -43.98 -5.04
CA ARG A 27 1.13 -43.16 -6.23
C ARG A 27 -0.15 -42.66 -6.89
N LEU A 28 -1.17 -43.49 -7.01
CA LEU A 28 -2.47 -43.12 -7.55
C LEU A 28 -3.19 -42.11 -6.62
N ALA A 29 -3.20 -42.33 -5.31
CA ALA A 29 -3.76 -41.40 -4.34
C ALA A 29 -3.03 -40.04 -4.37
N GLY A 30 -1.69 -40.04 -4.47
CA GLY A 30 -0.88 -38.82 -4.62
C GLY A 30 -1.19 -38.07 -5.91
N GLY A 31 -1.38 -38.77 -7.03
CA GLY A 31 -1.77 -38.17 -8.31
C GLY A 31 -3.16 -37.52 -8.26
N ILE A 32 -4.13 -38.16 -7.63
CA ILE A 32 -5.49 -37.63 -7.45
C ILE A 32 -5.46 -36.39 -6.55
N ALA A 33 -4.73 -36.44 -5.43
CA ALA A 33 -4.58 -35.32 -4.52
C ALA A 33 -3.93 -34.11 -5.20
N LEU A 34 -2.86 -34.35 -5.97
CA LEU A 34 -2.20 -33.28 -6.75
C LEU A 34 -3.14 -32.67 -7.80
N GLY A 35 -3.91 -33.51 -8.52
CA GLY A 35 -4.91 -33.06 -9.48
C GLY A 35 -6.00 -32.20 -8.83
N ALA A 36 -6.50 -32.61 -7.65
CA ALA A 36 -7.47 -31.83 -6.89
C ALA A 36 -6.92 -30.46 -6.45
N VAL A 37 -5.69 -30.44 -5.96
CA VAL A 37 -5.02 -29.17 -5.59
C VAL A 37 -4.87 -28.24 -6.80
N LEU A 38 -4.44 -28.76 -7.95
CA LEU A 38 -4.32 -27.97 -9.19
C LEU A 38 -5.67 -27.41 -9.66
N LEU A 39 -6.75 -28.21 -9.57
CA LEU A 39 -8.10 -27.74 -9.90
C LEU A 39 -8.58 -26.64 -8.95
N ILE A 40 -8.32 -26.77 -7.64
CA ILE A 40 -8.66 -25.71 -6.65
C ILE A 40 -7.88 -24.43 -6.96
N VAL A 41 -6.58 -24.53 -7.18
CA VAL A 41 -5.75 -23.36 -7.53
C VAL A 41 -6.24 -22.70 -8.82
N TRP A 42 -6.52 -23.50 -9.85
CA TRP A 42 -7.06 -23.01 -11.11
C TRP A 42 -8.42 -22.29 -10.92
N PHE A 43 -9.31 -22.89 -10.13
CA PHE A 43 -10.62 -22.30 -9.81
C PHE A 43 -10.48 -20.97 -9.05
N VAL A 44 -9.57 -20.91 -8.05
CA VAL A 44 -9.30 -19.66 -7.28
C VAL A 44 -8.77 -18.57 -8.19
N ILE A 45 -7.83 -18.91 -9.10
CA ILE A 45 -7.25 -17.92 -10.03
C ILE A 45 -8.32 -17.40 -10.99
N ILE A 46 -9.15 -18.27 -11.59
CA ILE A 46 -10.19 -17.84 -12.54
C ILE A 46 -11.27 -17.02 -11.82
N SER A 47 -11.69 -17.46 -10.64
CA SER A 47 -12.68 -16.73 -9.83
C SER A 47 -12.16 -15.36 -9.45
N GLY A 48 -10.88 -15.25 -9.06
CA GLY A 48 -10.23 -13.98 -8.75
C GLY A 48 -10.18 -13.03 -9.97
N ARG A 49 -9.82 -13.54 -11.15
CA ARG A 49 -9.79 -12.74 -12.39
C ARG A 49 -11.18 -12.21 -12.77
N ARG A 50 -12.22 -13.04 -12.70
CA ARG A 50 -13.60 -12.62 -12.96
C ARG A 50 -14.05 -11.54 -11.97
N LYS A 51 -13.73 -11.72 -10.68
CA LYS A 51 -14.04 -10.72 -9.65
C LYS A 51 -13.37 -9.38 -9.96
N ALA A 52 -12.10 -9.37 -10.39
CA ALA A 52 -11.37 -8.18 -10.76
C ALA A 52 -11.98 -7.47 -11.98
N GLU A 53 -12.39 -8.22 -13.03
CA GLU A 53 -13.06 -7.64 -14.20
C GLU A 53 -14.39 -6.95 -13.83
N PHE A 54 -15.22 -7.60 -13.02
CA PHE A 54 -16.47 -6.98 -12.56
C PHE A 54 -16.21 -5.76 -11.67
N ALA A 55 -15.19 -5.81 -10.82
CA ALA A 55 -14.78 -4.69 -9.98
C ALA A 55 -14.34 -3.48 -10.82
N ASN A 56 -13.52 -3.70 -11.86
CA ASN A 56 -13.07 -2.64 -12.76
C ASN A 56 -14.24 -2.00 -13.51
N ARG A 57 -15.17 -2.79 -14.04
CA ARG A 57 -16.36 -2.25 -14.72
C ARG A 57 -17.22 -1.43 -13.75
N ALA A 58 -17.43 -1.91 -12.53
CA ALA A 58 -18.20 -1.20 -11.54
C ALA A 58 -17.51 0.11 -11.09
N LEU A 59 -16.17 0.11 -10.99
CA LEU A 59 -15.39 1.31 -10.71
C LEU A 59 -15.53 2.36 -11.82
N GLU A 60 -15.44 1.95 -13.09
CA GLU A 60 -15.61 2.87 -14.22
C GLU A 60 -17.02 3.47 -14.29
N GLN A 61 -18.06 2.69 -13.99
CA GLN A 61 -19.43 3.22 -13.88
C GLN A 61 -19.56 4.26 -12.77
N ALA A 62 -18.96 3.97 -11.60
CA ALA A 62 -18.97 4.91 -10.47
C ALA A 62 -18.19 6.20 -10.78
N ARG A 63 -17.07 6.12 -11.51
CA ARG A 63 -16.30 7.26 -11.98
C ARG A 63 -17.10 8.12 -12.95
N SER A 64 -17.76 7.50 -13.93
CA SER A 64 -18.61 8.22 -14.86
C SER A 64 -19.72 9.01 -14.16
N ALA A 65 -20.29 8.47 -13.06
CA ALA A 65 -21.23 9.20 -12.25
C ALA A 65 -20.59 10.43 -11.56
N ALA A 66 -19.33 10.30 -11.09
CA ALA A 66 -18.60 11.42 -10.50
C ALA A 66 -18.28 12.51 -11.55
N GLU A 67 -17.82 12.11 -12.73
CA GLU A 67 -17.51 13.02 -13.86
C GLU A 67 -18.75 13.77 -14.35
N SER A 68 -19.92 13.13 -14.33
CA SER A 68 -21.19 13.77 -14.65
C SER A 68 -21.71 14.71 -13.56
N GLY A 69 -20.99 14.87 -12.44
CA GLY A 69 -21.36 15.71 -11.30
C GLY A 69 -22.39 15.08 -10.38
N ASN A 70 -22.82 13.84 -10.62
CA ASN A 70 -23.76 13.15 -9.72
C ASN A 70 -22.99 12.52 -8.54
N LEU A 71 -22.50 13.39 -7.65
CA LEU A 71 -21.68 12.99 -6.50
C LEU A 71 -22.38 12.02 -5.54
N PRO A 72 -23.70 12.13 -5.24
CA PRO A 72 -24.40 11.17 -4.41
C PRO A 72 -24.43 9.76 -5.03
N LEU A 73 -24.72 9.66 -6.33
CA LEU A 73 -24.69 8.39 -7.04
C LEU A 73 -23.26 7.81 -7.07
N ALA A 74 -22.28 8.63 -7.40
CA ALA A 74 -20.86 8.22 -7.42
C ALA A 74 -20.44 7.65 -6.06
N ALA A 75 -20.75 8.33 -4.95
CA ALA A 75 -20.43 7.86 -3.60
C ALA A 75 -21.09 6.51 -3.29
N SER A 76 -22.36 6.33 -3.68
CA SER A 76 -23.09 5.07 -3.49
C SER A 76 -22.48 3.93 -4.28
N GLU A 77 -22.20 4.14 -5.57
CA GLU A 77 -21.62 3.10 -6.43
C GLU A 77 -20.17 2.78 -6.01
N LEU A 78 -19.34 3.78 -5.67
CA LEU A 78 -18.00 3.56 -5.13
C LEU A 78 -18.02 2.76 -3.82
N GLN A 79 -18.94 3.10 -2.90
CA GLN A 79 -19.11 2.35 -1.66
C GLN A 79 -19.47 0.88 -1.94
N LYS A 80 -20.30 0.62 -2.93
CA LYS A 80 -20.64 -0.73 -3.36
C LYS A 80 -19.45 -1.48 -3.94
N VAL A 81 -18.59 -0.79 -4.73
CA VAL A 81 -17.34 -1.39 -5.23
C VAL A 81 -16.44 -1.80 -4.06
N VAL A 82 -16.21 -0.91 -3.10
CA VAL A 82 -15.39 -1.17 -1.91
C VAL A 82 -15.86 -2.40 -1.13
N THR A 83 -17.16 -2.53 -0.93
CA THR A 83 -17.71 -3.62 -0.11
C THR A 83 -17.83 -4.94 -0.88
N THR A 84 -18.34 -4.92 -2.11
CA THR A 84 -18.61 -6.13 -2.90
C THR A 84 -17.33 -6.77 -3.42
N TYR A 85 -16.36 -5.93 -3.83
CA TYR A 85 -15.13 -6.39 -4.48
C TYR A 85 -13.90 -6.22 -3.59
N SER A 86 -14.07 -6.23 -2.26
CA SER A 86 -12.98 -6.11 -1.31
C SER A 86 -11.82 -7.06 -1.65
N GLY A 87 -10.57 -6.60 -1.48
CA GLY A 87 -9.37 -7.35 -1.83
C GLY A 87 -8.99 -7.30 -3.32
N THR A 88 -9.72 -6.56 -4.16
CA THR A 88 -9.30 -6.26 -5.54
C THR A 88 -8.62 -4.90 -5.60
N ASP A 89 -7.79 -4.71 -6.64
CA ASP A 89 -7.14 -3.44 -6.93
C ASP A 89 -8.16 -2.31 -7.12
N ALA A 90 -9.21 -2.58 -7.90
CA ALA A 90 -10.32 -1.65 -8.12
C ALA A 90 -11.03 -1.22 -6.81
N ALA A 91 -11.13 -2.11 -5.82
CA ALA A 91 -11.71 -1.75 -4.53
C ALA A 91 -10.81 -0.81 -3.74
N GLN A 92 -9.48 -0.99 -3.77
CA GLN A 92 -8.53 -0.08 -3.13
C GLN A 92 -8.57 1.30 -3.81
N GLU A 93 -8.62 1.34 -5.14
CA GLU A 93 -8.77 2.56 -5.89
C GLU A 93 -10.12 3.25 -5.63
N ALA A 94 -11.20 2.47 -5.52
CA ALA A 94 -12.52 2.99 -5.16
C ALA A 94 -12.53 3.67 -3.78
N VAL A 95 -11.73 3.21 -2.80
CA VAL A 95 -11.59 3.91 -1.52
C VAL A 95 -11.05 5.32 -1.71
N ILE A 96 -9.99 5.47 -2.53
CA ILE A 96 -9.40 6.80 -2.81
C ILE A 96 -10.43 7.71 -3.48
N THR A 97 -11.04 7.23 -4.57
CA THR A 97 -12.03 8.01 -5.32
C THR A 97 -13.27 8.36 -4.49
N LEU A 98 -13.77 7.43 -3.67
CA LEU A 98 -14.88 7.67 -2.75
C LEU A 98 -14.59 8.81 -1.78
N ASN A 99 -13.39 8.83 -1.23
CA ASN A 99 -13.03 9.86 -0.27
C ASN A 99 -12.73 11.22 -0.94
N GLN A 100 -12.29 11.24 -2.21
CA GLN A 100 -12.28 12.46 -3.01
C GLN A 100 -13.70 13.02 -3.20
N VAL A 101 -14.66 12.16 -3.56
CA VAL A 101 -16.08 12.55 -3.69
C VAL A 101 -16.65 13.05 -2.36
N ARG A 102 -16.32 12.40 -1.24
CA ARG A 102 -16.74 12.83 0.11
C ARG A 102 -16.21 14.21 0.46
N LEU A 103 -14.95 14.50 0.14
CA LEU A 103 -14.36 15.83 0.37
C LEU A 103 -15.06 16.90 -0.47
N LEU A 104 -15.38 16.62 -1.74
CA LEU A 104 -16.16 17.51 -2.59
C LEU A 104 -17.56 17.77 -2.03
N ASN A 105 -18.15 16.80 -1.33
CA ASN A 105 -19.45 16.90 -0.67
C ASN A 105 -19.39 17.52 0.76
N GLY A 106 -18.23 18.00 1.21
CA GLY A 106 -18.07 18.55 2.55
C GLY A 106 -18.15 17.52 3.68
N GLN A 107 -17.86 16.23 3.37
CA GLN A 107 -17.91 15.13 4.34
C GLN A 107 -16.50 14.79 4.86
N GLN A 108 -15.75 15.80 5.27
CA GLN A 108 -14.32 15.71 5.62
C GLN A 108 -14.05 14.74 6.77
N GLU A 109 -14.87 14.72 7.82
CA GLU A 109 -14.70 13.80 8.94
C GLU A 109 -14.89 12.34 8.52
N LEU A 110 -15.91 12.08 7.70
CA LEU A 110 -16.16 10.73 7.17
C LEU A 110 -15.02 10.28 6.25
N ALA A 111 -14.46 11.19 5.45
CA ALA A 111 -13.32 10.92 4.61
C ALA A 111 -12.07 10.63 5.47
N ALA A 112 -11.82 11.43 6.52
CA ALA A 112 -10.68 11.23 7.41
C ALA A 112 -10.72 9.87 8.10
N VAL A 113 -11.85 9.48 8.69
CA VAL A 113 -12.00 8.16 9.33
C VAL A 113 -11.78 7.03 8.32
N SER A 114 -12.44 7.10 7.16
CA SER A 114 -12.33 6.08 6.12
C SER A 114 -10.89 5.91 5.60
N LEU A 115 -10.18 7.02 5.36
CA LEU A 115 -8.79 7.01 4.89
C LEU A 115 -7.83 6.53 5.97
N GLN A 116 -8.07 6.89 7.24
CA GLN A 116 -7.26 6.39 8.35
C GLN A 116 -7.36 4.87 8.47
N ASP A 117 -8.55 4.31 8.35
CA ASP A 117 -8.74 2.85 8.35
C ASP A 117 -8.09 2.21 7.12
N PHE A 118 -8.20 2.86 5.97
CA PHE A 118 -7.59 2.38 4.74
C PHE A 118 -6.07 2.27 4.85
N VAL A 119 -5.37 3.33 5.26
CA VAL A 119 -3.91 3.29 5.37
C VAL A 119 -3.42 2.33 6.46
N LYS A 120 -4.20 2.15 7.55
CA LYS A 120 -3.93 1.15 8.59
C LYS A 120 -4.10 -0.29 8.10
N SER A 121 -4.96 -0.53 7.11
CA SER A 121 -5.18 -1.86 6.52
C SER A 121 -4.00 -2.36 5.69
N LYS A 122 -2.96 -1.55 5.53
CA LYS A 122 -1.78 -1.82 4.70
C LYS A 122 -2.16 -2.15 3.25
N PRO A 123 -2.75 -1.20 2.53
CA PRO A 123 -3.08 -1.38 1.12
C PRO A 123 -1.81 -1.57 0.29
N ASP A 124 -1.98 -1.86 -1.00
CA ASP A 124 -0.86 -1.93 -1.94
C ASP A 124 -0.04 -0.63 -1.91
N LYS A 125 1.28 -0.74 -2.00
CA LYS A 125 2.22 0.39 -1.85
C LYS A 125 1.83 1.61 -2.69
N LYS A 126 1.34 1.39 -3.92
CA LYS A 126 0.92 2.47 -4.84
C LYS A 126 -0.23 3.34 -4.30
N TYR A 127 -1.01 2.85 -3.32
CA TYR A 127 -2.11 3.58 -2.70
C TYR A 127 -1.73 4.27 -1.39
N LEU A 128 -0.54 4.01 -0.83
CA LEU A 128 -0.13 4.63 0.43
C LEU A 128 0.06 6.14 0.29
N THR A 129 0.82 6.57 -0.71
CA THR A 129 1.04 8.01 -0.97
C THR A 129 -0.26 8.77 -1.21
N PRO A 130 -1.14 8.39 -2.17
CA PRO A 130 -2.39 9.09 -2.37
C PRO A 130 -3.34 8.95 -1.16
N GLY A 131 -3.33 7.82 -0.46
CA GLY A 131 -4.13 7.60 0.74
C GLY A 131 -3.77 8.55 1.88
N TYR A 132 -2.48 8.66 2.19
CA TYR A 132 -1.99 9.59 3.22
C TYR A 132 -2.14 11.05 2.80
N GLY A 133 -1.88 11.40 1.54
CA GLY A 133 -2.06 12.76 1.03
C GLY A 133 -3.52 13.22 1.13
N LEU A 134 -4.45 12.33 0.76
CA LEU A 134 -5.88 12.63 0.86
C LEU A 134 -6.36 12.66 2.32
N LEU A 135 -5.79 11.81 3.19
CA LEU A 135 -6.03 11.86 4.64
C LEU A 135 -5.58 13.21 5.22
N GLY A 136 -4.41 13.70 4.84
CA GLY A 136 -3.94 15.01 5.25
C GLY A 136 -4.92 16.12 4.88
N ARG A 137 -5.39 16.14 3.63
CA ARG A 137 -6.41 17.10 3.17
C ARG A 137 -7.74 16.98 3.92
N ALA A 138 -8.19 15.75 4.20
CA ALA A 138 -9.41 15.52 4.96
C ALA A 138 -9.31 16.07 6.38
N LEU A 139 -8.17 15.84 7.04
CA LEU A 139 -7.88 16.33 8.38
C LEU A 139 -7.70 17.85 8.43
N GLU A 140 -7.04 18.44 7.42
CA GLU A 140 -6.90 19.88 7.28
C GLU A 140 -8.29 20.55 7.15
N ASN A 141 -9.16 20.03 6.27
CA ASN A 141 -10.53 20.49 6.10
C ASN A 141 -11.42 20.27 7.34
N ALA A 142 -11.09 19.29 8.16
CA ALA A 142 -11.73 19.00 9.45
C ALA A 142 -11.17 19.86 10.61
N ASN A 143 -10.31 20.83 10.30
CA ASN A 143 -9.65 21.70 11.28
C ASN A 143 -8.79 20.91 12.32
N ARG A 144 -8.12 19.85 11.86
CA ARG A 144 -7.19 19.00 12.65
C ARG A 144 -5.77 19.10 12.10
N PRO A 145 -5.14 20.30 12.18
CA PRO A 145 -3.91 20.58 11.42
C PRO A 145 -2.69 19.76 11.88
N GLU A 146 -2.56 19.42 13.17
CA GLU A 146 -1.45 18.59 13.64
C GLU A 146 -1.49 17.18 13.06
N GLU A 147 -2.68 16.57 13.03
CA GLU A 147 -2.87 15.25 12.43
C GLU A 147 -2.72 15.30 10.90
N ALA A 148 -3.16 16.38 10.27
CA ALA A 148 -2.95 16.62 8.84
C ALA A 148 -1.45 16.65 8.50
N ALA A 149 -0.64 17.38 9.28
CA ALA A 149 0.79 17.44 9.10
C ALA A 149 1.46 16.06 9.19
N GLN A 150 1.04 15.24 10.15
CA GLN A 150 1.54 13.86 10.29
C GLN A 150 1.15 12.99 9.08
N ALA A 151 -0.06 13.13 8.56
CA ALA A 151 -0.52 12.41 7.38
C ALA A 151 0.25 12.85 6.12
N PHE A 152 0.48 14.13 5.91
CA PHE A 152 1.29 14.63 4.80
C PHE A 152 2.75 14.17 4.90
N ARG A 153 3.34 14.15 6.09
CA ARG A 153 4.67 13.54 6.28
C ARG A 153 4.69 12.08 5.88
N ALA A 154 3.69 11.31 6.32
CA ALA A 154 3.58 9.91 5.92
C ALA A 154 3.40 9.76 4.40
N ALA A 155 2.68 10.67 3.73
CA ALA A 155 2.60 10.71 2.27
C ALA A 155 3.97 10.94 1.63
N SER A 156 4.74 11.90 2.14
CA SER A 156 6.11 12.16 1.69
C SER A 156 7.01 10.93 1.85
N ASP A 157 6.98 10.29 3.02
CA ASP A 157 7.83 9.13 3.32
C ASP A 157 7.51 7.92 2.43
N ASN A 158 6.28 7.81 1.93
CA ASN A 158 5.83 6.73 1.05
C ASN A 158 5.92 7.09 -0.44
N ALA A 159 6.16 8.33 -0.81
CA ALA A 159 6.25 8.75 -2.21
C ALA A 159 7.51 8.18 -2.88
N ASP A 160 7.36 7.70 -4.11
CA ASP A 160 8.45 7.09 -4.88
C ASP A 160 9.30 8.14 -5.62
N VAL A 161 8.80 9.39 -5.77
CA VAL A 161 9.45 10.45 -6.56
C VAL A 161 9.69 11.71 -5.74
N ASP A 162 10.83 12.33 -5.92
CA ASP A 162 11.30 13.44 -5.08
C ASP A 162 10.41 14.69 -5.14
N TYR A 163 9.82 15.00 -6.30
CA TYR A 163 8.92 16.14 -6.40
C TYR A 163 7.67 15.97 -5.52
N LEU A 164 7.10 14.74 -5.44
CA LEU A 164 5.96 14.46 -4.54
C LEU A 164 6.39 14.48 -3.08
N ARG A 165 7.60 13.98 -2.77
CA ARG A 165 8.14 14.06 -1.40
C ARG A 165 8.21 15.49 -0.92
N ALA A 166 8.79 16.37 -1.76
CA ALA A 166 8.91 17.78 -1.44
C ALA A 166 7.55 18.47 -1.35
N GLU A 167 6.60 18.15 -2.23
CA GLU A 167 5.24 18.70 -2.20
C GLU A 167 4.53 18.35 -0.90
N TYR A 168 4.52 17.06 -0.51
CA TYR A 168 3.89 16.65 0.74
C TYR A 168 4.62 17.16 2.00
N LEU A 169 5.94 17.34 1.95
CA LEU A 169 6.65 18.04 3.04
C LEU A 169 6.26 19.51 3.13
N ASN A 170 6.01 20.18 2.01
CA ASN A 170 5.52 21.55 2.00
C ASN A 170 4.11 21.63 2.62
N ASP A 171 3.22 20.71 2.26
CA ASP A 171 1.90 20.59 2.86
C ASP A 171 2.00 20.30 4.37
N ALA A 172 2.90 19.41 4.79
CA ALA A 172 3.17 19.15 6.21
C ALA A 172 3.65 20.41 6.94
N GLY A 173 4.58 21.16 6.34
CA GLY A 173 5.09 22.42 6.89
C GLY A 173 3.97 23.44 7.12
N ARG A 174 3.08 23.63 6.12
CA ARG A 174 1.92 24.53 6.25
C ARG A 174 0.97 24.06 7.37
N ALA A 175 0.68 22.77 7.44
CA ALA A 175 -0.18 22.20 8.45
C ALA A 175 0.43 22.31 9.87
N TYR A 176 1.75 22.14 10.01
CA TYR A 176 2.45 22.41 11.28
C TYR A 176 2.37 23.87 11.71
N VAL A 177 2.51 24.82 10.76
CA VAL A 177 2.30 26.25 11.07
C VAL A 177 0.89 26.48 11.59
N ALA A 178 -0.12 25.94 10.93
CA ALA A 178 -1.51 26.04 11.36
C ALA A 178 -1.77 25.39 12.74
N ALA A 179 -1.00 24.36 13.10
CA ALA A 179 -1.03 23.71 14.40
C ALA A 179 -0.23 24.44 15.48
N GLY A 180 0.46 25.53 15.16
CA GLY A 180 1.36 26.23 16.09
C GLY A 180 2.67 25.50 16.38
N LYS A 181 3.00 24.46 15.60
CA LYS A 181 4.19 23.61 15.72
C LYS A 181 5.35 24.19 14.89
N LYS A 182 5.88 25.31 15.39
CA LYS A 182 6.89 26.10 14.65
C LYS A 182 8.15 25.32 14.33
N ASP A 183 8.67 24.54 15.29
CA ASP A 183 9.94 23.82 15.12
C ASP A 183 9.81 22.69 14.11
N GLU A 184 8.68 21.98 14.11
CA GLU A 184 8.36 20.92 13.15
C GLU A 184 8.18 21.50 11.73
N ALA A 185 7.56 22.68 11.61
CA ALA A 185 7.43 23.38 10.34
C ALA A 185 8.80 23.78 9.79
N ILE A 186 9.67 24.36 10.61
CA ILE A 186 11.05 24.69 10.26
C ILE A 186 11.82 23.45 9.79
N ALA A 187 11.67 22.32 10.51
CA ALA A 187 12.33 21.08 10.14
C ALA A 187 11.84 20.57 8.76
N ALA A 188 10.53 20.62 8.50
CA ALA A 188 9.97 20.22 7.21
C ALA A 188 10.51 21.09 6.05
N TYR A 189 10.51 22.41 6.18
CA TYR A 189 11.01 23.31 5.14
C TYR A 189 12.52 23.17 4.93
N ARG A 190 13.33 23.02 5.99
CA ARG A 190 14.77 22.75 5.87
C ARG A 190 15.03 21.46 5.11
N LYS A 191 14.26 20.41 5.40
CA LYS A 191 14.38 19.13 4.70
C LYS A 191 14.12 19.27 3.20
N ILE A 192 13.12 20.06 2.78
CA ILE A 192 12.88 20.33 1.35
C ILE A 192 14.11 20.97 0.70
N ILE A 193 14.68 21.99 1.34
CA ILE A 193 15.82 22.75 0.77
C ILE A 193 17.06 21.87 0.65
N GLN A 194 17.31 20.99 1.63
CA GLN A 194 18.49 20.14 1.71
C GLN A 194 18.39 18.90 0.83
N ASP A 195 17.27 18.18 0.90
CA ASP A 195 17.13 16.86 0.30
C ASP A 195 16.55 16.93 -1.14
N PHE A 196 15.81 18.01 -1.45
CA PHE A 196 15.11 18.17 -2.74
C PHE A 196 15.42 19.51 -3.41
N PRO A 197 16.70 19.84 -3.67
CA PRO A 197 17.13 21.14 -4.16
C PRO A 197 16.59 21.51 -5.54
N GLU A 198 16.18 20.51 -6.35
CA GLU A 198 15.62 20.71 -7.69
C GLU A 198 14.09 20.75 -7.71
N SER A 199 13.45 20.62 -6.53
CA SER A 199 11.99 20.66 -6.44
C SER A 199 11.44 22.09 -6.56
N ASN A 200 10.29 22.21 -7.22
CA ASN A 200 9.53 23.47 -7.27
C ASN A 200 9.13 23.97 -5.87
N SER A 201 8.96 23.07 -4.91
CA SER A 201 8.65 23.42 -3.52
C SER A 201 9.79 24.12 -2.77
N LYS A 202 11.03 24.10 -3.30
CA LYS A 202 12.20 24.71 -2.65
C LYS A 202 12.03 26.21 -2.44
N VAL A 203 11.57 26.93 -3.45
CA VAL A 203 11.42 28.40 -3.36
C VAL A 203 10.39 28.77 -2.30
N GLU A 204 9.25 28.09 -2.28
CA GLU A 204 8.24 28.29 -1.23
C GLU A 204 8.82 27.95 0.15
N ALA A 205 9.50 26.81 0.28
CA ALA A 205 10.12 26.40 1.55
C ALA A 205 11.13 27.44 2.06
N GLN A 206 11.93 28.06 1.18
CA GLN A 206 12.86 29.14 1.57
C GLN A 206 12.12 30.36 2.11
N VAL A 207 11.05 30.79 1.44
CA VAL A 207 10.23 31.92 1.87
C VAL A 207 9.59 31.63 3.23
N ARG A 208 8.95 30.48 3.39
CA ARG A 208 8.30 30.08 4.64
C ARG A 208 9.30 29.93 5.80
N LEU A 209 10.49 29.38 5.52
CA LEU A 209 11.55 29.28 6.51
C LEU A 209 12.02 30.66 6.97
N ALA A 210 12.22 31.60 6.04
CA ALA A 210 12.62 32.98 6.38
C ALA A 210 11.55 33.69 7.23
N GLU A 211 10.25 33.53 6.89
CA GLU A 211 9.13 34.05 7.69
C GLU A 211 9.15 33.50 9.13
N LEU A 212 9.36 32.18 9.29
CA LEU A 212 9.37 31.53 10.61
C LEU A 212 10.61 31.85 11.44
N THR A 213 11.74 32.15 10.80
CA THR A 213 13.02 32.41 11.50
C THR A 213 13.39 33.89 11.58
N GLU A 214 12.50 34.81 11.16
CA GLU A 214 12.78 36.28 11.09
C GLU A 214 14.03 36.59 10.26
N GLY A 215 14.25 35.80 9.20
CA GLY A 215 15.43 35.93 8.36
C GLY A 215 16.74 35.39 8.93
N LYS A 216 16.70 34.78 10.11
CA LYS A 216 17.86 34.10 10.71
C LYS A 216 17.93 32.67 10.17
N MET A 217 18.68 32.47 9.07
CA MET A 217 18.93 31.12 8.49
C MET A 217 20.25 30.56 8.98
#